data_f47e7436267361d70f2345b9bc6e323b
#
_entry.id   f47e7436267361d70f2345b9bc6e323b
#
_cell.length_a   1.000
_cell.length_b   1.000
_cell.length_c   1.000
_cell.angle_alpha   90.00
_cell.angle_beta   90.00
_cell.angle_gamma   90.00
#
_symmetry.space_group_name_H-M   'P 1'
#
loop_
_entity.id
_entity.type
_entity.pdbx_description
1 polymer ?
#
loop_
_entity_poly.entity_id
_entity_poly.type
_entity_poly.pdbx_seq_one_letter_code
_entity_poly.pdbx_strand_id
1 'polypeptide(L)'
;TGDKRFWYDGKTMTLYDPKHHVYGTEEVPATIDAMLDHLIKAIGFAPPLSDLAYGDPYAVLTQNVQYGFYAGLTQVGGEPCHHLAFQEKKIDWQIWIEDGTRWVPRKLVITYKTLPGAPQFMATFSHWDFATPAPDGVFSANLPPDAARIAFLTMAQKQSKEGGAQ
;
A
#
# COMPACT_ATOMS: atom_id res chain seq x y z
N THR A 1 -7.00 -10.98 -8.54
CA THR A 1 -6.77 -10.19 -7.31
C THR A 1 -7.83 -10.59 -6.30
N GLY A 2 -7.45 -11.38 -5.29
CA GLY A 2 -8.35 -11.78 -4.21
C GLY A 2 -8.47 -10.66 -3.16
N ASP A 3 -9.60 -10.62 -2.48
CA ASP A 3 -9.83 -9.78 -1.31
C ASP A 3 -8.89 -10.24 -0.18
N LYS A 4 -7.83 -9.47 0.09
CA LYS A 4 -6.90 -9.73 1.19
C LYS A 4 -7.19 -8.73 2.30
N ARG A 5 -7.16 -9.19 3.56
CA ARG A 5 -7.33 -8.34 4.72
C ARG A 5 -6.03 -8.26 5.49
N PHE A 6 -5.67 -7.05 5.86
CA PHE A 6 -4.41 -6.76 6.54
C PHE A 6 -4.70 -5.95 7.81
N TRP A 7 -4.12 -6.38 8.93
CA TRP A 7 -4.16 -5.66 10.20
C TRP A 7 -2.76 -5.49 10.76
N TYR A 8 -2.55 -4.38 11.40
CA TYR A 8 -1.33 -4.06 12.14
C TYR A 8 -1.71 -3.31 13.42
N ASP A 9 -1.29 -3.84 14.56
CA ASP A 9 -1.64 -3.37 15.91
C ASP A 9 -0.47 -2.69 16.64
N GLY A 10 0.65 -2.43 15.96
CA GLY A 10 1.87 -1.87 16.55
C GLY A 10 2.83 -2.92 17.12
N LYS A 11 2.50 -4.22 17.06
CA LYS A 11 3.34 -5.34 17.51
C LYS A 11 3.35 -6.49 16.53
N THR A 12 2.19 -6.80 16.00
CA THR A 12 1.99 -7.89 15.05
C THR A 12 1.31 -7.39 13.80
N MET A 13 1.66 -7.98 12.69
CA MET A 13 0.87 -7.88 11.47
C MET A 13 0.16 -9.19 11.19
N THR A 14 -1.05 -9.12 10.69
CA THR A 14 -1.82 -10.28 10.23
C THR A 14 -2.34 -10.05 8.83
N LEU A 15 -2.09 -11.01 7.95
CA LEU A 15 -2.64 -11.05 6.59
C LEU A 15 -3.58 -12.26 6.49
N TYR A 16 -4.82 -12.02 6.10
CA TYR A 16 -5.83 -13.05 5.87
C TYR A 16 -6.21 -13.13 4.40
N ASP A 17 -6.27 -14.35 3.88
CA ASP A 17 -6.77 -14.69 2.56
C ASP A 17 -8.14 -15.36 2.68
N PRO A 18 -9.25 -14.64 2.45
CA PRO A 18 -10.59 -15.21 2.53
C PRO A 18 -10.84 -16.32 1.51
N LYS A 19 -10.21 -16.22 0.34
CA LYS A 19 -10.40 -17.21 -0.73
C LYS A 19 -9.89 -18.59 -0.36
N HIS A 20 -8.78 -18.66 0.38
CA HIS A 20 -8.16 -19.92 0.78
C HIS A 20 -8.38 -20.26 2.25
N HIS A 21 -9.10 -19.39 3.00
CA HIS A 21 -9.34 -19.53 4.44
C HIS A 21 -8.05 -19.69 5.26
N VAL A 22 -6.99 -18.95 4.88
CA VAL A 22 -5.69 -19.01 5.55
C VAL A 22 -5.24 -17.65 6.02
N TYR A 23 -4.48 -17.60 7.11
CA TYR A 23 -3.86 -16.37 7.60
C TYR A 23 -2.42 -16.61 8.05
N GLY A 24 -1.63 -15.56 8.00
CA GLY A 24 -0.31 -15.50 8.62
C GLY A 24 -0.24 -14.34 9.59
N THR A 25 0.42 -14.54 10.74
CA THR A 25 0.71 -13.49 11.72
C THR A 25 2.20 -13.52 12.01
N GLU A 26 2.82 -12.33 12.05
CA GLU A 26 4.24 -12.14 12.33
C GLU A 26 4.44 -10.98 13.30
N GLU A 27 5.41 -11.10 14.21
CA GLU A 27 5.89 -9.99 15.02
C GLU A 27 6.69 -9.02 14.14
N VAL A 28 6.38 -7.75 14.23
CA VAL A 28 6.96 -6.70 13.39
C VAL A 28 7.32 -5.48 14.23
N PRO A 29 8.20 -4.58 13.74
CA PRO A 29 8.53 -3.34 14.42
C PRO A 29 7.32 -2.48 14.78
N ALA A 30 7.45 -1.69 15.85
CA ALA A 30 6.35 -0.96 16.48
C ALA A 30 5.93 0.34 15.76
N THR A 31 6.65 0.79 14.73
CA THR A 31 6.25 1.96 13.92
C THR A 31 5.78 1.52 12.53
N ILE A 32 4.88 2.26 11.93
CA ILE A 32 4.37 1.97 10.58
C ILE A 32 5.53 1.93 9.58
N ASP A 33 6.42 2.91 9.60
CA ASP A 33 7.57 3.00 8.69
C ASP A 33 8.48 1.77 8.81
N ALA A 34 8.87 1.41 10.03
CA ALA A 34 9.74 0.25 10.26
C ALA A 34 9.03 -1.08 9.93
N MET A 35 7.73 -1.18 10.15
CA MET A 35 6.93 -2.33 9.76
C MET A 35 6.86 -2.47 8.23
N LEU A 36 6.58 -1.38 7.51
CA LEU A 36 6.55 -1.37 6.04
C LEU A 36 7.92 -1.73 5.44
N ASP A 37 8.98 -1.16 5.99
CA ASP A 37 10.36 -1.50 5.64
C ASP A 37 10.67 -2.98 5.87
N HIS A 38 10.21 -3.55 7.00
CA HIS A 38 10.37 -4.96 7.31
C HIS A 38 9.64 -5.85 6.28
N LEU A 39 8.39 -5.51 5.91
CA LEU A 39 7.63 -6.24 4.89
C LEU A 39 8.38 -6.28 3.55
N ILE A 40 8.90 -5.15 3.12
CA ILE A 40 9.62 -5.04 1.85
C ILE A 40 10.93 -5.84 1.90
N LYS A 41 11.73 -5.68 2.96
CA LYS A 41 13.08 -6.26 3.07
C LYS A 41 13.06 -7.76 3.40
N ALA A 42 12.22 -8.18 4.35
CA ALA A 42 12.21 -9.56 4.84
C ALA A 42 11.27 -10.48 4.07
N ILE A 43 10.11 -9.98 3.66
CA ILE A 43 9.04 -10.76 3.02
C ILE A 43 8.98 -10.51 1.50
N GLY A 44 9.51 -9.38 1.04
CA GLY A 44 9.42 -8.97 -0.37
C GLY A 44 8.01 -8.60 -0.79
N PHE A 45 7.22 -8.07 0.15
CA PHE A 45 5.85 -7.65 -0.07
C PHE A 45 5.72 -6.15 0.21
N ALA A 46 5.32 -5.38 -0.80
CA ALA A 46 4.93 -3.99 -0.67
C ALA A 46 3.39 -3.90 -0.79
N PRO A 47 2.67 -3.59 0.29
CA PRO A 47 1.23 -3.36 0.20
C PRO A 47 0.93 -2.23 -0.80
N PRO A 48 -0.09 -2.35 -1.64
CA PRO A 48 -0.51 -1.25 -2.50
C PRO A 48 -0.78 0.01 -1.67
N LEU A 49 -0.33 1.16 -2.16
CA LEU A 49 -0.47 2.47 -1.49
C LEU A 49 0.29 2.61 -0.16
N SER A 50 1.18 1.67 0.19
CA SER A 50 1.98 1.77 1.42
C SER A 50 2.78 3.08 1.51
N ASP A 51 3.20 3.64 0.38
CA ASP A 51 3.94 4.90 0.31
C ASP A 51 3.18 6.08 0.92
N LEU A 52 1.84 6.04 0.90
CA LEU A 52 0.99 7.05 1.54
C LEU A 52 0.83 6.85 3.06
N ALA A 53 1.23 5.71 3.59
CA ALA A 53 1.10 5.38 5.01
C ALA A 53 2.38 5.66 5.82
N TYR A 54 3.50 5.99 5.17
CA TYR A 54 4.71 6.43 5.87
C TYR A 54 4.49 7.76 6.61
N GLY A 55 5.26 7.98 7.66
CA GLY A 55 5.23 9.22 8.43
C GLY A 55 5.61 10.47 7.61
N ASP A 56 6.46 10.30 6.59
CA ASP A 56 6.74 11.30 5.54
C ASP A 56 6.45 10.72 4.15
N PRO A 57 5.18 10.71 3.73
CA PRO A 57 4.81 10.19 2.42
C PRO A 57 5.39 11.02 1.26
N TYR A 58 5.65 12.31 1.46
CA TYR A 58 6.27 13.15 0.44
C TYR A 58 7.69 12.69 0.14
N ALA A 59 8.50 12.48 1.15
CA ALA A 59 9.88 11.99 0.98
C ALA A 59 9.90 10.63 0.26
N VAL A 60 9.02 9.70 0.65
CA VAL A 60 8.95 8.36 0.04
C VAL A 60 8.50 8.43 -1.42
N LEU A 61 7.43 9.14 -1.71
CA LEU A 61 6.87 9.27 -3.06
C LEU A 61 7.81 9.99 -4.02
N THR A 62 8.63 10.93 -3.53
CA THR A 62 9.48 11.76 -4.40
C THR A 62 10.92 11.28 -4.51
N GLN A 63 11.37 10.33 -3.69
CA GLN A 63 12.77 9.89 -3.63
C GLN A 63 13.37 9.42 -4.96
N ASN A 64 12.54 8.86 -5.86
CA ASN A 64 12.97 8.33 -7.15
C ASN A 64 12.49 9.17 -8.35
N VAL A 65 11.82 10.29 -8.10
CA VAL A 65 11.27 11.16 -9.14
C VAL A 65 12.41 11.81 -9.92
N GLN A 66 12.38 11.65 -11.24
CA GLN A 66 13.32 12.25 -12.18
C GLN A 66 12.75 13.53 -12.79
N TYR A 67 11.43 13.54 -12.98
CA TYR A 67 10.72 14.68 -13.55
C TYR A 67 9.30 14.73 -13.00
N GLY A 68 8.79 15.94 -12.76
CA GLY A 68 7.43 16.18 -12.31
C GLY A 68 6.87 17.47 -12.91
N PHE A 69 5.58 17.50 -13.12
CA PHE A 69 4.90 18.71 -13.58
C PHE A 69 3.49 18.80 -13.01
N TYR A 70 3.01 20.03 -12.93
CA TYR A 70 1.65 20.37 -12.58
C TYR A 70 0.78 20.42 -13.84
N ALA A 71 -0.22 19.55 -13.92
CA ALA A 71 -1.11 19.44 -15.08
C ALA A 71 -2.35 20.36 -15.00
N GLY A 72 -2.50 21.11 -13.89
CA GLY A 72 -3.59 22.05 -13.71
C GLY A 72 -4.70 21.55 -12.77
N LEU A 73 -5.77 22.34 -12.67
CA LEU A 73 -6.97 21.96 -11.92
C LEU A 73 -7.88 21.10 -12.77
N THR A 74 -8.35 20.00 -12.19
CA THR A 74 -9.34 19.10 -12.80
C THR A 74 -10.37 18.68 -11.74
N GLN A 75 -11.35 17.86 -12.11
CA GLN A 75 -12.34 17.36 -11.16
C GLN A 75 -12.20 15.86 -10.96
N VAL A 76 -12.32 15.41 -9.71
CA VAL A 76 -12.40 14.00 -9.32
C VAL A 76 -13.59 13.82 -8.39
N GLY A 77 -14.60 13.07 -8.84
CA GLY A 77 -15.84 12.86 -8.06
C GLY A 77 -16.63 14.15 -7.79
N GLY A 78 -16.49 15.16 -8.65
CA GLY A 78 -17.13 16.47 -8.46
C GLY A 78 -16.32 17.48 -7.66
N GLU A 79 -15.20 17.07 -7.05
CA GLU A 79 -14.32 17.95 -6.26
C GLU A 79 -13.17 18.49 -7.12
N PRO A 80 -12.85 19.79 -7.02
CA PRO A 80 -11.70 20.38 -7.71
C PRO A 80 -10.40 19.80 -7.11
N CYS A 81 -9.48 19.42 -7.99
CA CYS A 81 -8.22 18.79 -7.59
C CYS A 81 -7.04 19.34 -8.38
N HIS A 82 -5.94 19.57 -7.72
CA HIS A 82 -4.64 19.78 -8.34
C HIS A 82 -4.12 18.47 -8.90
N HIS A 83 -3.89 18.39 -10.19
CA HIS A 83 -3.35 17.23 -10.87
C HIS A 83 -1.84 17.38 -11.04
N LEU A 84 -1.08 16.47 -10.43
CA LEU A 84 0.37 16.39 -10.56
C LEU A 84 0.75 15.08 -11.21
N ALA A 85 1.77 15.11 -12.06
CA ALA A 85 2.29 13.91 -12.74
C ALA A 85 3.81 13.84 -12.58
N PHE A 86 4.30 12.60 -12.37
CA PHE A 86 5.69 12.33 -12.04
C PHE A 86 6.22 11.16 -12.86
N GLN A 87 7.49 11.26 -13.24
CA GLN A 87 8.20 10.22 -13.97
C GLN A 87 9.36 9.68 -13.14
N GLU A 88 9.46 8.37 -13.09
CA GLU A 88 10.57 7.62 -12.51
C GLU A 88 11.14 6.63 -13.54
N LYS A 89 12.21 5.95 -13.21
CA LYS A 89 12.84 4.97 -14.10
C LYS A 89 11.91 3.80 -14.47
N LYS A 90 11.16 3.27 -13.49
CA LYS A 90 10.36 2.05 -13.64
C LYS A 90 8.85 2.29 -13.73
N ILE A 91 8.39 3.38 -13.18
CA ILE A 91 6.98 3.77 -13.13
C ILE A 91 6.80 5.21 -13.55
N ASP A 92 5.59 5.55 -13.99
CA ASP A 92 5.07 6.91 -13.98
C ASP A 92 3.87 6.93 -13.05
N TRP A 93 3.68 8.01 -12.30
CA TRP A 93 2.54 8.11 -11.43
C TRP A 93 1.93 9.50 -11.43
N GLN A 94 0.66 9.56 -11.10
CA GLN A 94 -0.13 10.78 -11.10
C GLN A 94 -0.97 10.81 -9.84
N ILE A 95 -1.10 11.99 -9.23
CA ILE A 95 -1.92 12.20 -8.04
C ILE A 95 -2.82 13.42 -8.22
N TRP A 96 -4.04 13.29 -7.73
CA TRP A 96 -5.00 14.38 -7.67
C TRP A 96 -5.25 14.71 -6.20
N ILE A 97 -4.90 15.93 -5.82
CA ILE A 97 -5.02 16.45 -4.46
C ILE A 97 -6.15 17.47 -4.42
N GLU A 98 -7.11 17.29 -3.53
CA GLU A 98 -8.25 18.19 -3.36
C GLU A 98 -7.78 19.63 -3.15
N ASP A 99 -8.35 20.55 -3.94
CA ASP A 99 -8.18 21.99 -3.75
C ASP A 99 -9.09 22.47 -2.61
N GLY A 100 -8.59 22.39 -1.40
CA GLY A 100 -9.35 22.69 -0.19
C GLY A 100 -8.45 22.85 1.03
N THR A 101 -9.05 22.95 2.18
CA THR A 101 -8.32 23.18 3.45
C THR A 101 -7.53 21.97 3.94
N ARG A 102 -7.87 20.76 3.48
CA ARG A 102 -7.29 19.50 3.98
C ARG A 102 -6.23 18.89 3.07
N TRP A 103 -6.18 19.30 1.80
CA TRP A 103 -5.19 18.83 0.81
C TRP A 103 -5.06 17.30 0.73
N VAL A 104 -6.19 16.60 0.74
CA VAL A 104 -6.20 15.14 0.71
C VAL A 104 -6.12 14.58 -0.71
N PRO A 105 -5.47 13.43 -0.93
CA PRO A 105 -5.51 12.75 -2.21
C PRO A 105 -6.94 12.25 -2.51
N ARG A 106 -7.38 12.45 -3.74
CA ARG A 106 -8.66 11.97 -4.27
C ARG A 106 -8.47 10.83 -5.27
N LYS A 107 -7.34 10.82 -5.96
CA LYS A 107 -7.01 9.78 -6.93
C LYS A 107 -5.50 9.61 -7.04
N LEU A 108 -5.06 8.38 -7.22
CA LEU A 108 -3.68 8.02 -7.59
C LEU A 108 -3.72 7.03 -8.76
N VAL A 109 -2.83 7.22 -9.73
CA VAL A 109 -2.62 6.29 -10.85
C VAL A 109 -1.14 5.98 -10.94
N ILE A 110 -0.77 4.70 -11.00
CA ILE A 110 0.60 4.24 -11.21
C ILE A 110 0.64 3.42 -12.49
N THR A 111 1.52 3.77 -13.41
CA THR A 111 1.77 3.05 -14.67
C THR A 111 3.10 2.30 -14.54
N TYR A 112 3.08 0.97 -14.65
CA TYR A 112 4.27 0.12 -14.55
C TYR A 112 4.95 -0.04 -15.91
N LYS A 113 5.88 0.85 -16.23
CA LYS A 113 6.55 0.91 -17.56
C LYS A 113 7.34 -0.33 -17.93
N THR A 114 7.83 -1.09 -16.94
CA THR A 114 8.67 -2.27 -17.14
C THR A 114 7.88 -3.57 -17.32
N LEU A 115 6.57 -3.54 -17.10
CA LEU A 115 5.71 -4.70 -17.28
C LEU A 115 5.10 -4.73 -18.69
N PRO A 116 4.87 -5.91 -19.29
CA PRO A 116 4.23 -6.03 -20.59
C PRO A 116 2.86 -5.33 -20.62
N GLY A 117 2.64 -4.48 -21.62
CA GLY A 117 1.41 -3.71 -21.77
C GLY A 117 1.30 -2.50 -20.83
N ALA A 118 2.35 -2.18 -20.06
CA ALA A 118 2.39 -1.06 -19.11
C ALA A 118 1.10 -0.94 -18.29
N PRO A 119 0.72 -1.97 -17.51
CA PRO A 119 -0.53 -1.98 -16.77
C PRO A 119 -0.58 -0.84 -15.76
N GLN A 120 -1.81 -0.40 -15.46
CA GLN A 120 -2.04 0.68 -14.49
C GLN A 120 -2.72 0.15 -13.24
N PHE A 121 -2.26 0.64 -12.09
CA PHE A 121 -2.98 0.59 -10.83
C PHE A 121 -3.67 1.94 -10.62
N MET A 122 -4.95 1.92 -10.25
CA MET A 122 -5.71 3.12 -9.96
C MET A 122 -6.40 2.99 -8.61
N ALA A 123 -6.27 4.03 -7.79
CA ALA A 123 -7.00 4.17 -6.54
C ALA A 123 -7.77 5.48 -6.52
N THR A 124 -8.98 5.45 -5.97
CA THR A 124 -9.78 6.63 -5.64
C THR A 124 -10.02 6.67 -4.13
N PHE A 125 -9.97 7.86 -3.56
CA PHE A 125 -10.13 8.10 -2.13
C PHE A 125 -11.39 8.93 -1.89
N SER A 126 -12.19 8.52 -0.96
CA SER A 126 -13.44 9.21 -0.58
C SER A 126 -13.67 9.10 0.92
N HIS A 127 -14.59 9.92 1.43
CA HIS A 127 -15.02 9.85 2.83
C HIS A 127 -13.85 9.99 3.84
N TRP A 128 -12.96 10.98 3.61
CA TRP A 128 -11.93 11.31 4.56
C TRP A 128 -12.54 11.77 5.88
N ASP A 129 -12.34 11.00 6.94
CA ASP A 129 -12.78 11.32 8.30
C ASP A 129 -11.55 11.50 9.21
N PHE A 130 -11.36 12.72 9.70
CA PHE A 130 -10.29 13.08 10.63
C PHE A 130 -10.82 13.38 12.04
N ALA A 131 -12.12 13.34 12.23
CA ALA A 131 -12.76 13.73 13.47
C ALA A 131 -13.17 12.53 14.33
N THR A 132 -13.54 11.42 13.71
CA THR A 132 -14.02 10.23 14.42
C THR A 132 -12.83 9.38 14.86
N PRO A 133 -12.63 9.14 16.16
CA PRO A 133 -11.62 8.19 16.63
C PRO A 133 -11.86 6.80 16.03
N ALA A 134 -10.77 6.11 15.69
CA ALA A 134 -10.89 4.73 15.24
C ALA A 134 -11.52 3.86 16.34
N PRO A 135 -12.50 3.01 16.01
CA PRO A 135 -13.12 2.11 17.00
C PRO A 135 -12.09 1.18 17.64
N ASP A 136 -12.32 0.83 18.92
CA ASP A 136 -11.49 -0.16 19.60
C ASP A 136 -11.44 -1.48 18.80
N GLY A 137 -10.26 -2.03 18.70
CA GLY A 137 -10.05 -3.31 17.99
C GLY A 137 -10.04 -3.24 16.47
N VAL A 138 -10.22 -2.08 15.82
CA VAL A 138 -10.17 -1.96 14.35
C VAL A 138 -8.83 -2.43 13.77
N PHE A 139 -7.74 -2.29 14.52
CA PHE A 139 -6.41 -2.73 14.13
C PHE A 139 -6.09 -4.17 14.52
N SER A 140 -6.99 -4.85 15.22
CA SER A 140 -6.84 -6.25 15.63
C SER A 140 -7.47 -7.18 14.60
N ALA A 141 -6.79 -8.29 14.31
CA ALA A 141 -7.30 -9.24 13.34
C ALA A 141 -8.56 -9.96 13.85
N ASN A 142 -9.69 -9.74 13.18
CA ASN A 142 -10.92 -10.48 13.41
C ASN A 142 -11.00 -11.62 12.37
N LEU A 143 -10.48 -12.80 12.77
CA LEU A 143 -10.38 -13.97 11.91
C LEU A 143 -11.56 -14.90 12.10
N PRO A 144 -12.04 -15.58 11.03
CA PRO A 144 -12.98 -16.67 11.17
C PRO A 144 -12.39 -17.81 12.02
N PRO A 145 -13.19 -18.49 12.85
CA PRO A 145 -12.69 -19.54 13.75
C PRO A 145 -12.14 -20.78 13.03
N ASP A 146 -12.51 -20.96 11.76
CA ASP A 146 -12.10 -22.05 10.89
C ASP A 146 -10.89 -21.67 9.97
N ALA A 147 -10.37 -20.46 10.09
CA ALA A 147 -9.20 -20.06 9.32
C ALA A 147 -7.93 -20.79 9.77
N ALA A 148 -7.21 -21.37 8.82
CA ALA A 148 -5.97 -22.08 9.09
C ALA A 148 -4.76 -21.14 9.13
N ARG A 149 -3.93 -21.28 10.15
CA ARG A 149 -2.68 -20.51 10.26
C ARG A 149 -1.60 -21.09 9.35
N ILE A 150 -0.95 -20.22 8.58
CA ILE A 150 0.23 -20.55 7.77
C ILE A 150 1.40 -19.65 8.17
N ALA A 151 2.63 -20.07 7.89
CA ALA A 151 3.81 -19.26 8.10
C ALA A 151 4.05 -18.32 6.89
N PHE A 152 4.53 -17.11 7.14
CA PHE A 152 5.12 -16.29 6.09
C PHE A 152 6.44 -16.89 5.63
N LEU A 153 6.65 -16.97 4.32
CA LEU A 153 7.94 -17.33 3.77
C LEU A 153 8.80 -16.07 3.62
N THR A 154 9.94 -16.05 4.29
CA THR A 154 10.94 -14.99 4.09
C THR A 154 11.53 -15.09 2.68
N MET A 155 12.17 -14.00 2.21
CA MET A 155 12.86 -14.00 0.91
C MET A 155 13.94 -15.10 0.83
N ALA A 156 14.69 -15.33 1.90
CA ALA A 156 15.69 -16.40 1.98
C ALA A 156 15.08 -17.80 1.83
N GLN A 157 13.90 -18.04 2.45
CA GLN A 157 13.18 -19.32 2.33
C GLN A 157 12.54 -19.53 0.96
N LYS A 158 12.13 -18.44 0.27
CA LYS A 158 11.62 -18.51 -1.10
C LYS A 158 12.75 -18.93 -2.06
N GLN A 159 13.91 -18.30 -1.97
CA GLN A 159 15.08 -18.61 -2.81
C GLN A 159 15.58 -20.06 -2.63
N SER A 160 15.59 -20.59 -1.39
CA SER A 160 15.99 -21.98 -1.15
C SER A 160 14.99 -23.01 -1.69
N LYS A 161 13.68 -22.67 -1.78
CA LYS A 161 12.67 -23.55 -2.40
C LYS A 161 12.73 -23.54 -3.93
N GLU A 162 13.07 -22.44 -4.55
CA GLU A 162 13.22 -22.32 -6.00
C GLU A 162 14.54 -22.94 -6.49
N GLY A 163 15.61 -22.86 -5.72
CA GLY A 163 16.92 -23.48 -6.02
C GLY A 163 17.00 -24.99 -5.79
N GLY A 164 16.02 -25.60 -5.10
CA GLY A 164 15.95 -27.04 -4.83
C GLY A 164 15.05 -27.85 -5.80
N ALA A 165 14.50 -27.19 -6.81
CA ALA A 165 13.60 -27.80 -7.80
C ALA A 165 14.24 -27.98 -9.19
N GLN A 166 15.59 -28.18 -9.23
CA GLN A 166 16.34 -28.56 -10.44
C GLN A 166 16.81 -30.01 -10.33
#